data_c1234abd78a1b9abf8c6c0542a940db8
#
_entry.id   c1234abd78a1b9abf8c6c0542a940db8
#
_cell.length_a   1.000
_cell.length_b   1.000
_cell.length_c   1.000
_cell.angle_alpha   90.00
_cell.angle_beta   90.00
_cell.angle_gamma   90.00
#
_symmetry.space_group_name_H-M   'P 1'
#
loop_
_entity.id
_entity.type
_entity.pdbx_description
1 polymer ?
#
loop_
_entity_poly.entity_id
_entity_poly.type
_entity_poly.pdbx_seq_one_letter_code
_entity_poly.pdbx_strand_id
1 'polypeptide(L)'
;MPDPVKMEAAVHEYVAAFDAGSPERVAALFAPDANVEDPIGSPAHNGHDAILGFYTASMQTGAKLKLDGPVRIAGPYAAFAFSVLLNLGGKDMHVDVIDTCKFNDDNKVIEMRAYFGPTNMHGFA
;
A
#
# COMPACT_ATOMS: atom_id res chain seq x y z
N MET A 1 20.94 -8.38 1.06
CA MET A 1 19.80 -8.26 1.99
C MET A 1 19.39 -6.79 2.08
N PRO A 2 18.10 -6.45 1.92
CA PRO A 2 17.66 -5.06 2.06
C PRO A 2 17.88 -4.54 3.48
N ASP A 3 18.02 -3.21 3.58
CA ASP A 3 18.26 -2.52 4.84
C ASP A 3 16.93 -2.31 5.58
N PRO A 4 16.75 -2.85 6.80
CA PRO A 4 15.49 -2.71 7.52
C PRO A 4 15.10 -1.27 7.81
N VAL A 5 16.05 -0.37 8.03
CA VAL A 5 15.75 1.05 8.25
C VAL A 5 15.16 1.69 6.98
N LYS A 6 15.72 1.36 5.82
CA LYS A 6 15.20 1.85 4.53
C LYS A 6 13.86 1.21 4.16
N MET A 7 13.66 -0.06 4.52
CA MET A 7 12.38 -0.73 4.34
C MET A 7 11.27 -0.04 5.15
N GLU A 8 11.54 0.26 6.42
CA GLU A 8 10.59 0.97 7.27
C GLU A 8 10.31 2.37 6.74
N ALA A 9 11.34 3.09 6.29
CA ALA A 9 11.17 4.40 5.68
C ALA A 9 10.30 4.34 4.42
N ALA A 10 10.42 3.29 3.62
CA ALA A 10 9.59 3.09 2.43
C ALA A 10 8.11 2.93 2.80
N VAL A 11 7.79 2.24 3.89
CA VAL A 11 6.41 2.12 4.37
C VAL A 11 5.86 3.48 4.78
N HIS A 12 6.64 4.28 5.52
CA HIS A 12 6.22 5.64 5.89
C HIS A 12 6.05 6.54 4.68
N GLU A 13 6.90 6.41 3.67
CA GLU A 13 6.75 7.16 2.42
C GLU A 13 5.49 6.74 1.66
N TYR A 14 5.13 5.47 1.68
CA TYR A 14 3.89 4.97 1.11
C TYR A 14 2.68 5.69 1.70
N VAL A 15 2.62 5.78 3.03
CA VAL A 15 1.54 6.49 3.74
C VAL A 15 1.55 7.99 3.39
N ALA A 16 2.73 8.61 3.43
CA ALA A 16 2.89 10.04 3.14
C ALA A 16 2.50 10.38 1.69
N ALA A 17 2.80 9.49 0.74
CA ALA A 17 2.45 9.67 -0.66
C ALA A 17 0.93 9.70 -0.87
N PHE A 18 0.17 8.89 -0.15
CA PHE A 18 -1.29 8.96 -0.16
C PHE A 18 -1.80 10.28 0.40
N ASP A 19 -1.23 10.75 1.51
CA ASP A 19 -1.60 12.04 2.07
C ASP A 19 -1.34 13.19 1.10
N ALA A 20 -0.24 13.11 0.36
CA ALA A 20 0.10 14.09 -0.68
C ALA A 20 -0.68 13.91 -1.98
N GLY A 21 -1.41 12.80 -2.15
CA GLY A 21 -2.11 12.50 -3.39
C GLY A 21 -1.17 12.27 -4.58
N SER A 22 0.00 11.68 -4.34
CA SER A 22 1.03 11.49 -5.36
C SER A 22 1.25 10.00 -5.70
N PRO A 23 0.58 9.49 -6.75
CA PRO A 23 0.80 8.11 -7.17
C PRO A 23 2.22 7.86 -7.68
N GLU A 24 2.89 8.88 -8.21
CA GLU A 24 4.28 8.77 -8.65
C GLU A 24 5.22 8.46 -7.50
N ARG A 25 4.98 9.04 -6.31
CA ARG A 25 5.77 8.76 -5.11
C ARG A 25 5.60 7.32 -4.65
N VAL A 26 4.39 6.77 -4.77
CA VAL A 26 4.15 5.35 -4.48
C VAL A 26 4.86 4.48 -5.50
N ALA A 27 4.68 4.75 -6.78
CA ALA A 27 5.29 3.96 -7.85
C ALA A 27 6.82 3.92 -7.74
N ALA A 28 7.43 5.02 -7.29
CA ALA A 28 8.88 5.11 -7.10
C ALA A 28 9.43 4.14 -6.04
N LEU A 29 8.57 3.60 -5.16
CA LEU A 29 8.97 2.62 -4.15
C LEU A 29 9.13 1.21 -4.72
N PHE A 30 8.64 0.96 -5.93
CA PHE A 30 8.57 -0.37 -6.54
C PHE A 30 9.69 -0.58 -7.55
N ALA A 31 10.18 -1.83 -7.62
CA ALA A 31 11.07 -2.25 -8.68
C ALA A 31 10.32 -2.29 -10.03
N PRO A 32 11.04 -2.19 -11.17
CA PRO A 32 10.38 -2.12 -12.49
C PRO A 32 9.50 -3.32 -12.83
N ASP A 33 9.82 -4.50 -12.30
CA ASP A 33 9.10 -5.76 -12.54
C ASP A 33 8.24 -6.21 -11.36
N ALA A 34 7.96 -5.30 -10.43
CA ALA A 34 7.14 -5.59 -9.25
C ALA A 34 5.71 -5.95 -9.60
N ASN A 35 5.02 -6.58 -8.64
CA ASN A 35 3.61 -6.88 -8.77
C ASN A 35 2.85 -6.58 -7.48
N VAL A 36 1.58 -6.21 -7.63
CA VAL A 36 0.67 -5.86 -6.54
C VAL A 36 -0.62 -6.64 -6.70
N GLU A 37 -1.04 -7.33 -5.63
CA GLU A 37 -2.41 -7.85 -5.51
C GLU A 37 -3.10 -7.11 -4.36
N ASP A 38 -4.19 -6.44 -4.68
CA ASP A 38 -4.89 -5.58 -3.73
C ASP A 38 -6.41 -5.63 -3.99
N PRO A 39 -7.16 -6.43 -3.23
CA PRO A 39 -6.70 -7.39 -2.23
C PRO A 39 -6.07 -8.64 -2.84
N ILE A 40 -5.41 -9.43 -1.98
CA ILE A 40 -4.84 -10.72 -2.41
C ILE A 40 -5.93 -11.58 -3.06
N GLY A 41 -5.58 -12.26 -4.16
CA GLY A 41 -6.51 -13.05 -4.94
C GLY A 41 -7.20 -12.28 -6.07
N SER A 42 -7.13 -10.95 -6.10
CA SER A 42 -7.57 -10.16 -7.24
C SER A 42 -6.49 -10.18 -8.35
N PRO A 43 -6.84 -9.79 -9.60
CA PRO A 43 -5.84 -9.75 -10.67
C PRO A 43 -4.66 -8.86 -10.31
N ALA A 44 -3.45 -9.39 -10.49
CA ALA A 44 -2.23 -8.68 -10.15
C ALA A 44 -1.97 -7.51 -11.11
N HIS A 45 -1.45 -6.41 -10.55
CA HIS A 45 -0.93 -5.29 -11.31
C HIS A 45 0.57 -5.53 -11.49
N ASN A 46 0.98 -5.82 -12.72
CA ASN A 46 2.36 -6.21 -13.04
C ASN A 46 3.11 -5.07 -13.72
N GLY A 47 4.25 -4.70 -13.16
CA GLY A 47 5.12 -3.69 -13.72
C GLY A 47 4.74 -2.27 -13.32
N HIS A 48 5.67 -1.35 -13.58
CA HIS A 48 5.59 0.02 -13.09
C HIS A 48 4.36 0.78 -13.62
N ASP A 49 4.05 0.66 -14.91
CA ASP A 49 2.93 1.38 -15.50
C ASP A 49 1.57 0.92 -14.94
N ALA A 50 1.39 -0.40 -14.78
CA ALA A 50 0.16 -0.95 -14.20
C ALA A 50 0.01 -0.55 -12.74
N ILE A 51 1.11 -0.55 -11.97
CA ILE A 51 1.12 -0.13 -10.57
C ILE A 51 0.79 1.37 -10.46
N LEU A 52 1.41 2.21 -11.27
CA LEU A 52 1.10 3.64 -11.30
C LEU A 52 -0.38 3.89 -11.63
N GLY A 53 -0.92 3.19 -12.63
CA GLY A 53 -2.34 3.29 -12.99
C GLY A 53 -3.27 2.91 -11.85
N PHE A 54 -2.94 1.82 -11.14
CA PHE A 54 -3.73 1.37 -9.99
C PHE A 54 -3.76 2.42 -8.88
N TYR A 55 -2.60 2.96 -8.49
CA TYR A 55 -2.54 3.97 -7.43
C TYR A 55 -3.11 5.32 -7.85
N THR A 56 -3.00 5.67 -9.13
CA THR A 56 -3.67 6.87 -9.67
C THR A 56 -5.18 6.77 -9.48
N ALA A 57 -5.77 5.64 -9.83
CA ALA A 57 -7.20 5.41 -9.64
C ALA A 57 -7.58 5.39 -8.14
N SER A 58 -6.78 4.73 -7.31
CA SER A 58 -7.02 4.66 -5.86
C SER A 58 -7.04 6.04 -5.22
N MET A 59 -6.12 6.91 -5.60
CA MET A 59 -6.00 8.25 -5.02
C MET A 59 -7.09 9.21 -5.48
N GLN A 60 -7.77 8.93 -6.60
CA GLN A 60 -8.92 9.72 -7.06
C GLN A 60 -10.09 9.65 -6.08
N THR A 61 -10.15 8.62 -5.24
CA THR A 61 -11.18 8.52 -4.19
C THR A 61 -10.93 9.49 -3.03
N GLY A 62 -9.76 10.12 -2.97
CA GLY A 62 -9.36 10.95 -1.83
C GLY A 62 -8.91 10.16 -0.61
N ALA A 63 -8.66 8.85 -0.77
CA ALA A 63 -8.27 7.98 0.33
C ALA A 63 -6.99 8.46 1.00
N LYS A 64 -6.97 8.39 2.35
CA LYS A 64 -5.80 8.62 3.17
C LYS A 64 -5.48 7.35 3.94
N LEU A 65 -4.23 7.15 4.29
CA LEU A 65 -3.79 5.99 5.06
C LEU A 65 -3.34 6.41 6.45
N LYS A 66 -3.61 5.54 7.43
CA LYS A 66 -3.16 5.74 8.80
C LYS A 66 -2.58 4.42 9.29
N LEU A 67 -1.31 4.42 9.70
CA LEU A 67 -0.71 3.24 10.34
C LEU A 67 -1.38 2.98 11.69
N ASP A 68 -1.77 1.73 11.93
CA ASP A 68 -2.46 1.30 13.16
C ASP A 68 -1.52 0.58 14.13
N GLY A 69 -0.22 0.61 13.87
CA GLY A 69 0.79 0.00 14.72
C GLY A 69 2.16 0.06 14.08
N PRO A 70 3.19 -0.51 14.74
CA PRO A 70 4.54 -0.49 14.20
C PRO A 70 4.67 -1.41 12.99
N VAL A 71 5.57 -1.03 12.08
CA VAL A 71 5.95 -1.89 10.95
C VAL A 71 6.73 -3.09 11.48
N ARG A 72 6.38 -4.28 11.01
CA ARG A 72 7.11 -5.51 11.32
C ARG A 72 8.02 -5.84 10.14
N ILE A 73 9.28 -6.15 10.42
CA ILE A 73 10.27 -6.50 9.42
C ILE A 73 10.92 -7.83 9.78
N ALA A 74 10.96 -8.74 8.81
CA ALA A 74 11.60 -10.04 8.95
C ALA A 74 12.32 -10.36 7.63
N GLY A 75 13.66 -10.33 7.64
CA GLY A 75 14.45 -10.52 6.42
C GLY A 75 14.09 -9.49 5.35
N PRO A 76 13.75 -9.92 4.13
CA PRO A 76 13.34 -9.01 3.06
C PRO A 76 11.86 -8.65 3.11
N TYR A 77 11.11 -9.07 4.13
CA TYR A 77 9.66 -8.87 4.22
C TYR A 77 9.31 -7.81 5.24
N ALA A 78 8.28 -7.01 4.91
CA ALA A 78 7.64 -6.09 5.84
C ALA A 78 6.14 -6.40 5.89
N ALA A 79 5.55 -6.22 7.07
CA ALA A 79 4.09 -6.33 7.24
C ALA A 79 3.63 -5.16 8.11
N PHE A 80 2.52 -4.55 7.76
CA PHE A 80 2.02 -3.41 8.51
C PHE A 80 0.50 -3.32 8.43
N ALA A 81 -0.11 -3.02 9.59
CA ALA A 81 -1.54 -2.80 9.71
C ALA A 81 -1.83 -1.31 9.52
N PHE A 82 -2.87 -1.00 8.77
CA PHE A 82 -3.29 0.38 8.53
C PHE A 82 -4.77 0.46 8.19
N SER A 83 -5.31 1.67 8.31
CA SER A 83 -6.67 1.97 7.89
C SER A 83 -6.63 2.82 6.63
N VAL A 84 -7.51 2.49 5.68
CA VAL A 84 -7.80 3.36 4.54
C VAL A 84 -9.00 4.22 4.93
N LEU A 85 -8.81 5.53 4.98
CA LEU A 85 -9.83 6.49 5.40
C LEU A 85 -10.44 7.14 4.17
N LEU A 86 -11.76 7.07 4.05
CA LEU A 86 -12.54 7.60 2.94
C LEU A 86 -13.65 8.50 3.44
N ASN A 87 -13.92 9.57 2.69
CA ASN A 87 -15.14 10.36 2.87
C ASN A 87 -15.76 10.56 1.50
N LEU A 88 -16.89 9.94 1.26
CA LEU A 88 -17.61 10.03 -0.01
C LEU A 88 -19.00 10.62 0.24
N GLY A 89 -19.26 11.79 -0.34
CA GLY A 89 -20.55 12.47 -0.20
C GLY A 89 -20.89 12.85 1.25
N GLY A 90 -19.88 13.16 2.07
CA GLY A 90 -20.04 13.50 3.47
C GLY A 90 -20.13 12.30 4.42
N LYS A 91 -20.01 11.08 3.89
CA LYS A 91 -20.07 9.86 4.69
C LYS A 91 -18.66 9.32 4.93
N ASP A 92 -18.28 9.15 6.19
CA ASP A 92 -17.01 8.56 6.58
C ASP A 92 -17.07 7.03 6.48
N MET A 93 -16.05 6.47 5.83
CA MET A 93 -15.87 5.03 5.69
C MET A 93 -14.41 4.70 5.95
N HIS A 94 -14.14 3.48 6.38
CA HIS A 94 -12.76 3.01 6.48
C HIS A 94 -12.64 1.52 6.19
N VAL A 95 -11.45 1.13 5.78
CA VAL A 95 -11.11 -0.28 5.55
C VAL A 95 -9.89 -0.60 6.40
N ASP A 96 -9.98 -1.66 7.20
CA ASP A 96 -8.85 -2.18 7.96
C ASP A 96 -8.06 -3.15 7.07
N VAL A 97 -6.76 -2.87 6.90
CA VAL A 97 -5.92 -3.60 5.95
C VAL A 97 -4.62 -4.03 6.63
N ILE A 98 -4.09 -5.17 6.20
CA ILE A 98 -2.69 -5.52 6.43
C ILE A 98 -2.03 -5.67 5.06
N ASP A 99 -0.93 -4.94 4.85
CA ASP A 99 -0.08 -5.14 3.68
C ASP A 99 1.14 -5.95 4.06
N THR A 100 1.56 -6.81 3.13
CA THR A 100 2.87 -7.45 3.18
C THR A 100 3.66 -7.05 1.94
N CYS A 101 4.95 -6.77 2.12
CA CYS A 101 5.85 -6.39 1.05
C CYS A 101 7.10 -7.25 1.09
N LYS A 102 7.60 -7.62 -0.08
CA LYS A 102 8.95 -8.18 -0.23
C LYS A 102 9.83 -7.16 -0.94
N PHE A 103 11.04 -6.95 -0.43
CA PHE A 103 11.99 -5.98 -0.98
C PHE A 103 13.16 -6.69 -1.65
N ASN A 104 13.75 -6.06 -2.65
CA ASN A 104 15.02 -6.49 -3.24
C ASN A 104 16.22 -5.85 -2.54
N ASP A 105 17.44 -6.14 -2.99
CA ASP A 105 18.66 -5.62 -2.39
C ASP A 105 18.85 -4.11 -2.61
N ASP A 106 18.09 -3.51 -3.53
CA ASP A 106 18.07 -2.06 -3.76
C ASP A 106 17.03 -1.34 -2.89
N ASN A 107 16.44 -2.05 -1.92
CA ASN A 107 15.37 -1.55 -1.05
C ASN A 107 14.12 -1.10 -1.80
N LYS A 108 13.84 -1.74 -2.94
CA LYS A 108 12.61 -1.53 -3.71
C LYS A 108 11.66 -2.69 -3.49
N VAL A 109 10.36 -2.38 -3.45
CA VAL A 109 9.31 -3.40 -3.32
C VAL A 109 9.22 -4.19 -4.63
N ILE A 110 9.29 -5.52 -4.54
CA ILE A 110 9.10 -6.41 -5.67
C ILE A 110 7.76 -7.12 -5.63
N GLU A 111 7.13 -7.14 -4.45
CA GLU A 111 5.87 -7.84 -4.25
C GLU A 111 5.09 -7.15 -3.15
N MET A 112 3.82 -6.80 -3.39
CA MET A 112 2.93 -6.28 -2.37
C MET A 112 1.62 -7.03 -2.39
N ARG A 113 1.12 -7.38 -1.20
CA ARG A 113 -0.16 -8.07 -1.01
C ARG A 113 -0.95 -7.35 0.06
N ALA A 114 -2.20 -7.01 -0.25
CA ALA A 114 -3.11 -6.39 0.70
C ALA A 114 -4.13 -7.44 1.16
N TYR A 115 -4.37 -7.47 2.46
CA TYR A 115 -5.31 -8.40 3.09
C TYR A 115 -6.46 -7.59 3.68
N PHE A 116 -7.61 -7.65 3.03
CA PHE A 116 -8.88 -7.15 3.56
C PHE A 116 -10.03 -7.84 2.83
N GLY A 117 -11.18 -7.86 3.45
CA GLY A 117 -12.40 -8.41 2.89
C GLY A 117 -13.62 -7.71 3.47
N PRO A 118 -14.84 -8.21 3.20
CA PRO A 118 -16.08 -7.54 3.63
C PRO A 118 -16.17 -7.26 5.13
N THR A 119 -15.58 -8.10 5.97
CA THR A 119 -15.60 -7.92 7.43
C THR A 119 -14.71 -6.78 7.91
N ASN A 120 -13.85 -6.27 7.04
CA ASN A 120 -12.90 -5.19 7.35
C ASN A 120 -13.36 -3.85 6.78
N MET A 121 -14.49 -3.82 6.08
CA MET A 121 -15.03 -2.62 5.43
C MET A 121 -16.14 -2.02 6.29
N HIS A 122 -15.94 -0.79 6.77
CA HIS A 122 -16.82 -0.14 7.72
C HIS A 122 -17.42 1.15 7.15
N GLY A 123 -18.72 1.34 7.33
CA GLY A 123 -19.43 2.51 6.82
C GLY A 123 -19.93 2.35 5.38
N PHE A 124 -19.62 1.26 4.73
CA PHE A 124 -20.18 0.90 3.42
C PHE A 124 -21.60 0.35 3.65
N ALA A 125 -22.54 0.82 2.90
CA ALA A 125 -23.98 0.58 3.13
C ALA A 125 -24.39 -0.88 3.14
#